data_a0abe0211f8ef8fe7cfac5904e43f585
#
_entry.id   a0abe0211f8ef8fe7cfac5904e43f585
#
_cell.length_a   1.000
_cell.length_b   1.000
_cell.length_c   1.000
_cell.angle_alpha   90.00
_cell.angle_beta   90.00
_cell.angle_gamma   90.00
#
_symmetry.space_group_name_H-M   'P 1'
#
loop_
_entity.id
_entity.type
_entity.pdbx_description
1 polymer ?
#
loop_
_entity_poly.entity_id
_entity_poly.type
_entity_poly.pdbx_seq_one_letter_code
_entity_poly.pdbx_strand_id
1 'polypeptide(L)'
;MYSSNYDNLFVALGAFALIIGLIVLAVLVVYLVALWKVFVKAGKQGWEAIIPFYNSWILVEIAGLNWWWFLLIISGTIVSLLHIPGLSTLCSLANLVAMFFCNYNIAKKFHQEVGYAILMTLFPFIMYPILGFSDKVFDKDVITSPNGPIGENNNNQNTTNTNNTTRSTDSNKFCTNCGTKINGDEKFCTNCGTKIN
;
A
#
# COMPACT_ATOMS: atom_id res chain seq x y z
N MET A 1 -11.06 27.62 -51.92
CA MET A 1 -11.44 26.19 -51.67
C MET A 1 -10.47 25.41 -50.80
N TYR A 2 -9.26 25.91 -50.51
CA TYR A 2 -8.23 25.20 -49.73
C TYR A 2 -8.33 25.44 -48.21
N SER A 3 -8.88 26.59 -47.76
CA SER A 3 -8.99 26.94 -46.35
C SER A 3 -10.04 26.15 -45.58
N SER A 4 -11.15 25.83 -46.19
CA SER A 4 -12.25 25.14 -45.50
C SER A 4 -11.94 23.70 -45.04
N ASN A 5 -10.98 23.04 -45.69
CA ASN A 5 -10.55 21.67 -45.28
C ASN A 5 -9.69 21.70 -44.01
N TYR A 6 -8.83 22.70 -43.83
CA TYR A 6 -8.01 22.89 -42.64
C TYR A 6 -8.88 23.27 -41.44
N ASP A 7 -9.88 24.15 -41.62
CA ASP A 7 -10.79 24.57 -40.57
C ASP A 7 -11.59 23.39 -40.04
N ASN A 8 -12.11 22.53 -40.91
CA ASN A 8 -12.82 21.31 -40.53
C ASN A 8 -11.88 20.31 -39.84
N LEU A 9 -10.62 20.19 -40.26
CA LEU A 9 -9.62 19.33 -39.61
C LEU A 9 -9.28 19.84 -38.20
N PHE A 10 -9.08 21.16 -38.01
CA PHE A 10 -8.83 21.74 -36.69
C PHE A 10 -10.02 21.56 -35.75
N VAL A 11 -11.24 21.73 -36.23
CA VAL A 11 -12.47 21.46 -35.43
C VAL A 11 -12.57 19.98 -35.04
N ALA A 12 -12.31 19.07 -35.96
CA ALA A 12 -12.33 17.64 -35.69
C ALA A 12 -11.26 17.22 -34.67
N LEU A 13 -10.03 17.73 -34.81
CA LEU A 13 -8.93 17.50 -33.86
C LEU A 13 -9.26 18.09 -32.48
N GLY A 14 -9.85 19.29 -32.43
CA GLY A 14 -10.29 19.91 -31.18
C GLY A 14 -11.38 19.09 -30.46
N ALA A 15 -12.40 18.64 -31.22
CA ALA A 15 -13.44 17.77 -30.67
C ALA A 15 -12.88 16.44 -30.15
N PHE A 16 -11.96 15.81 -30.88
CA PHE A 16 -11.30 14.58 -30.46
C PHE A 16 -10.45 14.79 -29.19
N ALA A 17 -9.70 15.87 -29.10
CA ALA A 17 -8.93 16.24 -27.93
C ALA A 17 -9.82 16.46 -26.69
N LEU A 18 -11.00 17.10 -26.86
CA LEU A 18 -11.95 17.27 -25.77
C LEU A 18 -12.52 15.94 -25.27
N ILE A 19 -12.86 15.02 -26.16
CA ILE A 19 -13.38 13.69 -25.79
C ILE A 19 -12.29 12.91 -24.99
N ILE A 20 -11.06 12.90 -25.50
CA ILE A 20 -9.94 12.26 -24.78
C ILE A 20 -9.73 12.93 -23.43
N GLY A 21 -9.75 14.26 -23.36
CA GLY A 21 -9.61 15.00 -22.10
C GLY A 21 -10.67 14.62 -21.06
N LEU A 22 -11.93 14.47 -21.49
CA LEU A 22 -13.02 14.03 -20.60
C LEU A 22 -12.81 12.58 -20.11
N ILE A 23 -12.35 11.69 -20.98
CA ILE A 23 -12.05 10.29 -20.59
C ILE A 23 -10.92 10.25 -19.58
N VAL A 24 -9.83 10.97 -19.84
CA VAL A 24 -8.67 11.07 -18.92
C VAL A 24 -9.10 11.64 -17.57
N LEU A 25 -9.92 12.70 -17.57
CA LEU A 25 -10.46 13.29 -16.35
C LEU A 25 -11.30 12.28 -15.55
N ALA A 26 -12.17 11.53 -16.22
CA ALA A 26 -12.99 10.50 -15.57
C ALA A 26 -12.12 9.41 -14.93
N VAL A 27 -11.09 8.92 -15.63
CA VAL A 27 -10.14 7.92 -15.11
C VAL A 27 -9.39 8.49 -13.91
N LEU A 28 -8.96 9.75 -13.96
CA LEU A 28 -8.26 10.41 -12.86
C LEU A 28 -9.14 10.52 -11.62
N VAL A 29 -10.41 10.89 -11.78
CA VAL A 29 -11.37 10.96 -10.66
C VAL A 29 -11.56 9.59 -10.01
N VAL A 30 -11.77 8.54 -10.82
CA VAL A 30 -11.89 7.16 -10.30
C VAL A 30 -10.65 6.73 -9.56
N TYR A 31 -9.46 7.07 -10.07
CA TYR A 31 -8.18 6.78 -9.43
C TYR A 31 -8.03 7.48 -8.07
N LEU A 32 -8.37 8.78 -8.00
CA LEU A 32 -8.33 9.54 -6.73
C LEU A 32 -9.31 8.99 -5.69
N VAL A 33 -10.54 8.63 -6.10
CA VAL A 33 -11.52 8.00 -5.21
C VAL A 33 -11.02 6.64 -4.70
N ALA A 34 -10.35 5.89 -5.56
CA ALA A 34 -9.76 4.61 -5.18
C ALA A 34 -8.63 4.78 -4.15
N LEU A 35 -7.71 5.73 -4.38
CA LEU A 35 -6.67 6.07 -3.41
C LEU A 35 -7.25 6.54 -2.08
N TRP A 36 -8.30 7.38 -2.12
CA TRP A 36 -9.04 7.78 -0.92
C TRP A 36 -9.49 6.57 -0.11
N LYS A 37 -10.13 5.59 -0.76
CA LYS A 37 -10.58 4.37 -0.11
C LYS A 37 -9.43 3.52 0.44
N VAL A 38 -8.33 3.38 -0.30
CA VAL A 38 -7.14 2.66 0.17
C VAL A 38 -6.56 3.33 1.42
N PHE A 39 -6.48 4.66 1.45
CA PHE A 39 -5.99 5.41 2.61
C PHE A 39 -6.90 5.25 3.82
N VAL A 40 -8.21 5.33 3.63
CA VAL A 40 -9.20 5.10 4.70
C VAL A 40 -9.09 3.67 5.25
N LYS A 41 -8.92 2.66 4.39
CA LYS A 41 -8.68 1.28 4.83
C LYS A 41 -7.39 1.14 5.64
N ALA A 42 -6.34 1.88 5.28
CA ALA A 42 -5.09 1.92 6.02
C ALA A 42 -5.16 2.75 7.32
N GLY A 43 -6.34 3.36 7.62
CA GLY A 43 -6.55 4.19 8.80
C GLY A 43 -5.97 5.60 8.68
N LYS A 44 -5.77 6.08 7.44
CA LYS A 44 -5.35 7.44 7.11
C LYS A 44 -6.54 8.29 6.67
N GLN A 45 -6.34 9.60 6.62
CA GLN A 45 -7.39 10.51 6.15
C GLN A 45 -7.45 10.49 4.61
N GLY A 46 -8.64 10.29 4.05
CA GLY A 46 -8.79 10.12 2.59
C GLY A 46 -8.37 11.34 1.77
N TRP A 47 -8.52 12.57 2.29
CA TRP A 47 -8.12 13.79 1.59
C TRP A 47 -6.60 13.89 1.34
N GLU A 48 -5.78 13.16 2.10
CA GLU A 48 -4.33 13.06 1.93
C GLU A 48 -3.95 12.48 0.55
N ALA A 49 -4.86 11.70 -0.05
CA ALA A 49 -4.68 11.15 -1.40
C ALA A 49 -4.69 12.22 -2.51
N ILE A 50 -5.33 13.38 -2.27
CA ILE A 50 -5.53 14.43 -3.28
C ILE A 50 -4.29 15.32 -3.42
N ILE A 51 -3.51 15.48 -2.35
CA ILE A 51 -2.37 16.39 -2.35
C ILE A 51 -1.16 15.71 -3.01
N PRO A 52 -0.68 16.22 -4.17
CA PRO A 52 0.55 15.74 -4.79
C PRO A 52 1.73 15.80 -3.80
N PHE A 53 2.70 14.93 -3.91
CA PHE A 53 3.83 14.76 -3.00
C PHE A 53 3.45 14.24 -1.61
N TYR A 54 2.44 14.79 -0.94
CA TYR A 54 1.97 14.31 0.36
C TYR A 54 1.35 12.91 0.24
N ASN A 55 0.62 12.66 -0.85
CA ASN A 55 0.15 11.32 -1.21
C ASN A 55 1.30 10.29 -1.25
N SER A 56 2.43 10.64 -1.89
CA SER A 56 3.60 9.75 -1.95
C SER A 56 4.23 9.51 -0.57
N TRP A 57 4.23 10.53 0.30
CA TRP A 57 4.67 10.39 1.68
C TRP A 57 3.80 9.40 2.44
N ILE A 58 2.48 9.56 2.36
CA ILE A 58 1.53 8.68 3.05
C ILE A 58 1.59 7.25 2.49
N LEU A 59 1.81 7.04 1.18
CA LEU A 59 2.02 5.71 0.61
C LEU A 59 3.26 5.02 1.19
N VAL A 60 4.36 5.73 1.36
CA VAL A 60 5.58 5.22 1.98
C VAL A 60 5.31 4.86 3.45
N GLU A 61 4.56 5.68 4.17
CA GLU A 61 4.16 5.43 5.56
C GLU A 61 3.22 4.21 5.67
N ILE A 62 2.21 4.09 4.80
CA ILE A 62 1.31 2.92 4.72
C ILE A 62 2.11 1.66 4.40
N ALA A 63 3.09 1.74 3.50
CA ALA A 63 3.99 0.64 3.19
C ALA A 63 4.87 0.23 4.39
N GLY A 64 5.03 1.10 5.40
CA GLY A 64 5.92 0.88 6.54
C GLY A 64 7.40 1.03 6.18
N LEU A 65 7.70 1.81 5.16
CA LEU A 65 9.07 2.09 4.72
C LEU A 65 9.64 3.30 5.46
N ASN A 66 10.97 3.37 5.56
CA ASN A 66 11.67 4.50 6.14
C ASN A 66 11.49 5.77 5.28
N TRP A 67 11.56 6.94 5.90
CA TRP A 67 11.35 8.24 5.27
C TRP A 67 12.26 8.53 4.06
N TRP A 68 13.46 7.96 4.00
CA TRP A 68 14.40 8.16 2.91
C TRP A 68 13.92 7.54 1.57
N TRP A 69 13.00 6.55 1.60
CA TRP A 69 12.34 6.02 0.40
C TRP A 69 11.50 7.08 -0.31
N PHE A 70 10.88 7.97 0.47
CA PHE A 70 10.17 9.12 -0.07
C PHE A 70 11.10 10.06 -0.85
N LEU A 71 12.33 10.29 -0.37
CA LEU A 71 13.33 11.09 -1.08
C LEU A 71 13.72 10.43 -2.41
N LEU A 72 13.84 9.12 -2.47
CA LEU A 72 14.09 8.38 -3.70
C LEU A 72 12.95 8.58 -4.72
N ILE A 73 11.70 8.49 -4.27
CA ILE A 73 10.52 8.67 -5.13
C ILE A 73 10.47 10.10 -5.69
N ILE A 74 10.71 11.11 -4.86
CA ILE A 74 10.69 12.51 -5.29
C ILE A 74 11.89 12.86 -6.16
N SER A 75 13.09 12.34 -5.85
CA SER A 75 14.29 12.63 -6.61
C SER A 75 14.15 12.27 -8.10
N GLY A 76 13.50 11.13 -8.39
CA GLY A 76 13.21 10.73 -9.76
C GLY A 76 12.36 11.75 -10.51
N THR A 77 11.36 12.32 -9.84
CA THR A 77 10.49 13.36 -10.42
C THR A 77 11.25 14.66 -10.65
N ILE A 78 12.07 15.11 -9.69
CA ILE A 78 12.85 16.34 -9.77
C ILE A 78 13.90 16.24 -10.88
N VAL A 79 14.65 15.16 -10.95
CA VAL A 79 15.70 14.97 -11.96
C VAL A 79 15.09 14.86 -13.37
N SER A 80 13.90 14.27 -13.50
CA SER A 80 13.17 14.23 -14.76
C SER A 80 12.78 15.63 -15.25
N LEU A 81 12.42 16.53 -14.34
CA LEU A 81 12.12 17.92 -14.65
C LEU A 81 13.37 18.71 -15.10
N LEU A 82 14.53 18.43 -14.53
CA LEU A 82 15.79 19.10 -14.84
C LEU A 82 16.41 18.69 -16.17
N HIS A 83 15.86 17.66 -16.85
CA HIS A 83 16.30 17.18 -18.17
C HIS A 83 17.81 16.90 -18.28
N ILE A 84 18.44 16.37 -17.23
CA ILE A 84 19.88 16.01 -17.25
C ILE A 84 20.01 14.66 -17.97
N PRO A 85 20.57 14.60 -19.18
CA PRO A 85 20.70 13.35 -19.93
C PRO A 85 21.63 12.37 -19.19
N GLY A 86 21.27 11.08 -19.16
CA GLY A 86 22.01 10.04 -18.47
C GLY A 86 21.64 9.87 -16.99
N LEU A 87 21.59 10.95 -16.22
CA LEU A 87 21.16 10.90 -14.81
C LEU A 87 19.66 10.61 -14.69
N SER A 88 18.85 11.14 -15.62
CA SER A 88 17.40 10.92 -15.63
C SER A 88 17.02 9.45 -15.80
N THR A 89 17.71 8.69 -16.66
CA THR A 89 17.47 7.25 -16.85
C THR A 89 17.82 6.45 -15.61
N LEU A 90 18.94 6.74 -14.98
CA LEU A 90 19.37 6.05 -13.75
C LEU A 90 18.39 6.33 -12.59
N CYS A 91 17.99 7.59 -12.40
CA CYS A 91 17.03 7.98 -11.38
C CYS A 91 15.63 7.42 -11.67
N SER A 92 15.23 7.29 -12.93
CA SER A 92 13.94 6.67 -13.30
C SER A 92 13.92 5.17 -12.95
N LEU A 93 15.02 4.45 -13.16
CA LEU A 93 15.14 3.05 -12.76
C LEU A 93 15.10 2.91 -11.23
N ALA A 94 15.82 3.77 -10.51
CA ALA A 94 15.80 3.78 -9.04
C ALA A 94 14.39 4.09 -8.50
N ASN A 95 13.68 5.04 -9.13
CA ASN A 95 12.30 5.38 -8.79
C ASN A 95 11.35 4.20 -9.02
N LEU A 96 11.48 3.49 -10.15
CA LEU A 96 10.67 2.32 -10.47
C LEU A 96 10.89 1.21 -9.43
N VAL A 97 12.12 0.97 -9.01
CA VAL A 97 12.45 0.02 -7.96
C VAL A 97 11.83 0.46 -6.62
N ALA A 98 11.96 1.74 -6.26
CA ALA A 98 11.37 2.27 -5.03
C ALA A 98 9.84 2.13 -5.01
N MET A 99 9.17 2.45 -6.13
CA MET A 99 7.73 2.27 -6.28
C MET A 99 7.32 0.80 -6.20
N PHE A 100 8.10 -0.11 -6.79
CA PHE A 100 7.84 -1.54 -6.67
C PHE A 100 7.90 -2.00 -5.22
N PHE A 101 8.89 -1.59 -4.44
CA PHE A 101 8.99 -1.96 -3.02
C PHE A 101 7.85 -1.37 -2.20
N CYS A 102 7.46 -0.13 -2.47
CA CYS A 102 6.32 0.48 -1.83
C CYS A 102 5.04 -0.33 -2.10
N ASN A 103 4.77 -0.63 -3.37
CA ASN A 103 3.60 -1.43 -3.78
C ASN A 103 3.65 -2.87 -3.24
N TYR A 104 4.85 -3.47 -3.16
CA TYR A 104 5.04 -4.79 -2.59
C TYR A 104 4.63 -4.84 -1.11
N ASN A 105 5.09 -3.88 -0.32
CA ASN A 105 4.74 -3.81 1.10
C ASN A 105 3.24 -3.50 1.30
N ILE A 106 2.66 -2.63 0.47
CA ILE A 106 1.22 -2.37 0.50
C ILE A 106 0.44 -3.64 0.15
N ALA A 107 0.80 -4.34 -0.93
CA ALA A 107 0.16 -5.58 -1.34
C ALA A 107 0.23 -6.63 -0.23
N LYS A 108 1.39 -6.79 0.42
CA LYS A 108 1.59 -7.71 1.54
C LYS A 108 0.65 -7.41 2.72
N LYS A 109 0.42 -6.13 3.05
CA LYS A 109 -0.53 -5.69 4.09
C LYS A 109 -2.00 -5.91 3.73
N PHE A 110 -2.31 -6.10 2.45
CA PHE A 110 -3.63 -6.53 1.98
C PHE A 110 -3.70 -8.03 1.70
N HIS A 111 -2.74 -8.83 2.22
CA HIS A 111 -2.62 -10.28 2.00
C HIS A 111 -2.61 -10.67 0.52
N GLN A 112 -1.91 -9.87 -0.31
CA GLN A 112 -1.75 -10.13 -1.72
C GLN A 112 -0.34 -10.66 -2.04
N GLU A 113 -0.26 -11.44 -3.10
CA GLU A 113 0.99 -12.02 -3.59
C GLU A 113 1.87 -11.00 -4.34
N VAL A 114 3.13 -11.37 -4.54
CA VAL A 114 4.12 -10.56 -5.27
C VAL A 114 3.64 -10.17 -6.68
N GLY A 115 2.91 -11.07 -7.36
CA GLY A 115 2.32 -10.80 -8.68
C GLY A 115 1.39 -9.59 -8.68
N TYR A 116 0.62 -9.41 -7.59
CA TYR A 116 -0.24 -8.25 -7.42
C TYR A 116 0.58 -6.95 -7.31
N ALA A 117 1.70 -6.97 -6.59
CA ALA A 117 2.60 -5.82 -6.45
C ALA A 117 3.24 -5.41 -7.79
N ILE A 118 3.62 -6.39 -8.61
CA ILE A 118 4.12 -6.14 -9.97
C ILE A 118 3.04 -5.44 -10.81
N LEU A 119 1.81 -5.95 -10.78
CA LEU A 119 0.70 -5.35 -11.50
C LEU A 119 0.36 -3.94 -10.98
N MET A 120 0.44 -3.70 -9.64
CA MET A 120 0.27 -2.36 -9.08
C MET A 120 1.32 -1.37 -9.57
N THR A 121 2.53 -1.84 -9.83
CA THR A 121 3.62 -0.98 -10.33
C THR A 121 3.49 -0.69 -11.82
N LEU A 122 3.07 -1.68 -12.61
CA LEU A 122 2.91 -1.53 -14.06
C LEU A 122 1.60 -0.83 -14.44
N PHE A 123 0.52 -1.12 -13.72
CA PHE A 123 -0.84 -0.63 -14.02
C PHE A 123 -1.50 -0.01 -12.77
N PRO A 124 -0.93 1.08 -12.22
CA PRO A 124 -1.45 1.68 -10.98
C PRO A 124 -2.89 2.16 -11.14
N PHE A 125 -3.26 2.73 -12.30
CA PHE A 125 -4.61 3.24 -12.60
C PHE A 125 -5.70 2.15 -12.63
N ILE A 126 -5.33 0.87 -12.73
CA ILE A 126 -6.25 -0.26 -12.71
C ILE A 126 -6.23 -0.94 -11.33
N MET A 127 -5.04 -1.17 -10.79
CA MET A 127 -4.87 -1.99 -9.59
C MET A 127 -5.28 -1.26 -8.30
N TYR A 128 -5.03 0.07 -8.20
CA TYR A 128 -5.51 0.84 -7.05
C TYR A 128 -7.04 0.92 -6.98
N PRO A 129 -7.80 1.14 -8.08
CA PRO A 129 -9.25 0.98 -8.07
C PRO A 129 -9.71 -0.42 -7.62
N ILE A 130 -9.12 -1.48 -8.15
CA ILE A 130 -9.46 -2.84 -7.72
C ILE A 130 -9.23 -3.01 -6.21
N LEU A 131 -8.11 -2.54 -5.67
CA LEU A 131 -7.79 -2.61 -4.24
C LEU A 131 -8.72 -1.73 -3.39
N GLY A 132 -9.00 -0.51 -3.85
CA GLY A 132 -9.85 0.45 -3.15
C GLY A 132 -11.31 -0.01 -3.04
N PHE A 133 -11.85 -0.59 -4.11
CA PHE A 133 -13.24 -1.04 -4.17
C PHE A 133 -13.44 -2.51 -3.76
N SER A 134 -12.38 -3.30 -3.57
CA SER A 134 -12.48 -4.68 -3.07
C SER A 134 -12.83 -4.70 -1.58
N ASP A 135 -13.34 -5.83 -1.07
CA ASP A 135 -13.62 -6.04 0.36
C ASP A 135 -12.37 -6.44 1.17
N LYS A 136 -11.19 -6.28 0.58
CA LYS A 136 -9.92 -6.63 1.23
C LYS A 136 -9.63 -5.72 2.40
N VAL A 137 -9.28 -6.32 3.53
CA VAL A 137 -8.97 -5.63 4.78
C VAL A 137 -7.47 -5.33 4.82
N PHE A 138 -7.13 -4.15 5.31
CA PHE A 138 -5.74 -3.76 5.56
C PHE A 138 -5.31 -4.25 6.94
N ASP A 139 -4.23 -5.00 6.99
CA ASP A 139 -3.64 -5.52 8.22
C ASP A 139 -2.38 -4.70 8.57
N LYS A 140 -2.47 -4.00 9.72
CA LYS A 140 -1.36 -3.19 10.23
C LYS A 140 -0.26 -4.02 10.87
N ASP A 141 -0.59 -5.22 11.34
CA ASP A 141 0.30 -6.08 12.12
C ASP A 141 1.21 -6.93 11.22
N VAL A 142 0.96 -6.91 9.91
CA VAL A 142 1.86 -7.56 8.94
C VAL A 142 3.21 -6.86 8.96
N ILE A 143 4.22 -7.59 9.42
CA ILE A 143 5.61 -7.12 9.45
C ILE A 143 6.10 -6.98 8.01
N THR A 144 6.39 -5.76 7.62
CA THR A 144 7.03 -5.43 6.35
C THR A 144 8.46 -4.97 6.61
N SER A 145 9.38 -5.35 5.73
CA SER A 145 10.78 -4.91 5.87
C SER A 145 10.90 -3.42 5.55
N PRO A 146 11.30 -2.57 6.50
CA PRO A 146 11.40 -1.12 6.28
C PRO A 146 12.53 -0.73 5.31
N ASN A 147 13.46 -1.64 5.06
CA ASN A 147 14.60 -1.45 4.15
C ASN A 147 14.45 -2.20 2.82
N GLY A 148 13.29 -2.80 2.57
CA GLY A 148 13.04 -3.64 1.39
C GLY A 148 13.39 -5.12 1.64
N PRO A 149 13.14 -6.02 0.67
CA PRO A 149 13.28 -7.46 0.83
C PRO A 149 14.70 -7.95 1.05
N ILE A 150 15.72 -7.12 0.82
CA ILE A 150 17.14 -7.48 1.02
C ILE A 150 17.54 -7.41 2.51
N GLY A 151 16.72 -6.80 3.38
CA GLY A 151 16.97 -6.65 4.82
C GLY A 151 16.18 -7.61 5.71
N GLU A 152 15.51 -8.59 5.16
CA GLU A 152 14.78 -9.59 5.93
C GLU A 152 15.79 -10.57 6.58
N ASN A 153 16.38 -10.14 7.69
CA ASN A 153 17.05 -11.07 8.59
C ASN A 153 16.00 -12.02 9.13
N ASN A 154 16.08 -13.29 8.74
CA ASN A 154 15.24 -14.42 9.14
C ASN A 154 15.31 -14.75 10.65
N ASN A 155 15.40 -13.77 11.53
CA ASN A 155 15.46 -13.97 12.97
C ASN A 155 14.09 -13.92 13.68
N ASN A 156 12.98 -13.77 12.92
CA ASN A 156 11.63 -13.86 13.49
C ASN A 156 10.69 -14.74 12.64
N GLN A 157 11.18 -15.91 12.22
CA GLN A 157 10.29 -17.03 11.91
C GLN A 157 9.95 -17.76 13.22
N ASN A 158 9.03 -17.19 13.97
CA ASN A 158 8.24 -17.95 14.92
C ASN A 158 6.83 -17.38 14.91
N THR A 159 6.03 -17.79 13.95
CA THR A 159 4.59 -18.06 14.17
C THR A 159 4.00 -18.62 12.89
N THR A 160 3.62 -19.84 13.00
CA THR A 160 2.71 -20.66 12.21
C THR A 160 3.40 -21.74 11.39
N ASN A 161 3.83 -22.79 12.06
CA ASN A 161 3.72 -24.12 11.51
C ASN A 161 3.08 -25.05 12.55
N THR A 162 1.88 -25.45 12.23
CA THR A 162 1.12 -26.53 12.84
C THR A 162 1.89 -27.84 12.70
N ASN A 163 1.93 -28.61 13.79
CA ASN A 163 2.36 -30.00 13.93
C ASN A 163 3.85 -30.23 14.20
N ASN A 164 4.21 -30.28 15.50
CA ASN A 164 4.56 -31.51 16.18
C ASN A 164 4.83 -31.24 17.66
N THR A 165 4.03 -31.89 18.46
CA THR A 165 4.25 -32.41 19.79
C THR A 165 5.62 -32.17 20.41
N THR A 166 5.72 -31.19 21.34
CA THR A 166 6.35 -31.40 22.65
C THR A 166 5.98 -30.21 23.57
N ARG A 167 5.26 -30.48 24.55
CA ARG A 167 4.91 -29.92 25.84
C ARG A 167 5.81 -28.80 26.32
N SER A 168 5.33 -27.53 26.18
CA SER A 168 5.60 -26.49 27.16
C SER A 168 4.33 -25.64 27.28
N THR A 169 3.71 -25.73 28.42
CA THR A 169 2.51 -25.10 28.91
C THR A 169 2.70 -23.59 29.01
N ASP A 170 2.21 -22.84 28.03
CA ASP A 170 1.88 -21.43 28.21
C ASP A 170 0.52 -21.16 27.57
N SER A 171 -0.51 -21.74 28.20
CA SER A 171 -1.89 -21.45 27.87
C SER A 171 -2.26 -20.13 28.50
N ASN A 172 -2.37 -19.06 27.70
CA ASN A 172 -3.05 -17.83 28.08
C ASN A 172 -4.53 -18.17 28.39
N LYS A 173 -4.79 -18.61 29.60
CA LYS A 173 -6.15 -18.87 30.11
C LYS A 173 -6.72 -17.56 30.66
N PHE A 174 -7.96 -17.27 30.31
CA PHE A 174 -8.71 -16.14 30.85
C PHE A 174 -9.83 -16.68 31.75
N CYS A 175 -10.13 -16.00 32.83
CA CYS A 175 -11.26 -16.32 33.68
C CYS A 175 -12.57 -16.17 32.91
N THR A 176 -13.38 -17.22 32.86
CA THR A 176 -14.66 -17.24 32.14
C THR A 176 -15.71 -16.32 32.75
N ASN A 177 -15.52 -15.91 34.02
CA ASN A 177 -16.45 -15.06 34.75
C ASN A 177 -16.10 -13.56 34.66
N CYS A 178 -14.82 -13.18 34.73
CA CYS A 178 -14.40 -11.78 34.77
C CYS A 178 -13.40 -11.37 33.68
N GLY A 179 -12.97 -12.29 32.81
CA GLY A 179 -12.05 -12.00 31.69
C GLY A 179 -10.58 -11.73 32.10
N THR A 180 -10.25 -11.81 33.40
CA THR A 180 -8.87 -11.57 33.86
C THR A 180 -7.95 -12.68 33.39
N LYS A 181 -6.76 -12.31 32.91
CA LYS A 181 -5.72 -13.28 32.50
C LYS A 181 -5.24 -14.08 33.69
N ILE A 182 -5.20 -15.41 33.55
CA ILE A 182 -4.78 -16.36 34.58
C ILE A 182 -3.35 -16.77 34.27
N ASN A 183 -2.47 -16.62 35.26
CA ASN A 183 -1.09 -17.06 35.16
C ASN A 183 -0.92 -18.44 35.79
N GLY A 184 -0.58 -19.44 34.98
CA GLY A 184 -0.17 -20.78 35.46
C GLY A 184 -1.26 -21.64 36.08
N ASP A 185 -0.93 -22.37 37.14
CA ASP A 185 -1.74 -23.43 37.76
C ASP A 185 -2.65 -22.92 38.89
N GLU A 186 -3.14 -21.70 38.81
CA GLU A 186 -4.02 -21.12 39.83
C GLU A 186 -5.40 -21.83 39.81
N LYS A 187 -5.82 -22.33 40.98
CA LYS A 187 -7.12 -22.98 41.15
C LYS A 187 -8.30 -22.03 41.29
N PHE A 188 -8.02 -20.76 41.56
CA PHE A 188 -9.03 -19.72 41.73
C PHE A 188 -8.57 -18.44 41.06
N CYS A 189 -9.49 -17.71 40.44
CA CYS A 189 -9.19 -16.40 39.85
C CYS A 189 -8.86 -15.37 40.95
N THR A 190 -7.68 -14.77 40.89
CA THR A 190 -7.21 -13.77 41.86
C THR A 190 -8.04 -12.50 41.90
N ASN A 191 -8.78 -12.21 40.82
CA ASN A 191 -9.61 -11.01 40.73
C ASN A 191 -11.06 -11.19 41.21
N CYS A 192 -11.69 -12.34 40.91
CA CYS A 192 -13.11 -12.58 41.23
C CYS A 192 -13.36 -13.82 42.10
N GLY A 193 -12.33 -14.57 42.47
CA GLY A 193 -12.45 -15.75 43.33
C GLY A 193 -13.11 -16.95 42.70
N THR A 194 -13.47 -16.91 41.41
CA THR A 194 -14.11 -18.04 40.72
C THR A 194 -13.13 -19.22 40.56
N LYS A 195 -13.58 -20.43 40.86
CA LYS A 195 -12.80 -21.65 40.67
C LYS A 195 -12.55 -21.90 39.20
N ILE A 196 -11.29 -22.14 38.85
CA ILE A 196 -10.83 -22.43 37.52
C ILE A 196 -10.69 -23.95 37.38
N ASN A 197 -11.35 -24.52 36.39
CA ASN A 197 -11.28 -25.96 36.08
C ASN A 197 -10.22 -26.24 35.03
#